data_cdabf28de61ac814348455180de88dab
#
_entry.id   cdabf28de61ac814348455180de88dab
#
_cell.length_a   1.000
_cell.length_b   1.000
_cell.length_c   1.000
_cell.angle_alpha   90.00
_cell.angle_beta   90.00
_cell.angle_gamma   90.00
#
_symmetry.space_group_name_H-M   'P 1'
#
loop_
_entity.id
_entity.type
_entity.pdbx_description
1 polymer ?
#
loop_
_entity_poly.entity_id
_entity_poly.type
_entity_poly.pdbx_seq_one_letter_code
_entity_poly.pdbx_strand_id
1 'polypeptide(L)'
;VFLSNLCKKNLIRPERVCFEVSPIVLDETDGKAAETIKELTELGFHVMITGMGGSCPILKLGEFRADYVMLDPYAAVISADDERSLTCLKTVLNLCDELRANPIICDISDKSQLKTLKELECSYYTGKLSGTFMAEKYVRSRNADDEKSDS
;
A
#
# COMPACT_ATOMS: atom_id res chain seq x y z
N VAL A 1 -20.35 9.83 7.19
CA VAL A 1 -20.71 10.65 8.37
C VAL A 1 -20.10 10.11 9.67
N PHE A 2 -20.27 8.82 10.02
CA PHE A 2 -19.76 8.27 11.30
C PHE A 2 -18.24 8.40 11.44
N LEU A 3 -17.47 7.92 10.44
CA LEU A 3 -16.00 7.94 10.45
C LEU A 3 -15.44 9.36 10.54
N SER A 4 -15.97 10.31 9.78
CA SER A 4 -15.54 11.71 9.83
C SER A 4 -15.80 12.34 11.21
N ASN A 5 -16.92 12.03 11.84
CA ASN A 5 -17.22 12.50 13.20
C ASN A 5 -16.28 11.88 14.23
N LEU A 6 -15.94 10.60 14.07
CA LEU A 6 -14.97 9.92 14.94
C LEU A 6 -13.57 10.55 14.83
N CYS A 7 -13.12 10.82 13.61
CA CYS A 7 -11.86 11.52 13.36
C CYS A 7 -11.84 12.92 13.99
N LYS A 8 -12.88 13.72 13.77
CA LYS A 8 -13.01 15.05 14.38
C LYS A 8 -12.97 14.99 15.90
N LYS A 9 -13.74 14.07 16.51
CA LYS A 9 -13.77 13.90 17.98
C LYS A 9 -12.40 13.57 18.56
N ASN A 10 -11.56 12.82 17.82
CA ASN A 10 -10.23 12.40 18.26
C ASN A 10 -9.10 13.27 17.71
N LEU A 11 -9.40 14.39 17.05
CA LEU A 11 -8.43 15.29 16.44
C LEU A 11 -7.51 14.58 15.43
N ILE A 12 -8.04 13.57 14.74
CA ILE A 12 -7.34 12.83 13.70
C ILE A 12 -7.73 13.42 12.34
N ARG A 13 -6.74 13.81 11.56
CA ARG A 13 -6.99 14.25 10.19
C ARG A 13 -7.31 13.02 9.31
N PRO A 14 -8.34 13.05 8.45
CA PRO A 14 -8.72 11.92 7.58
C PRO A 14 -7.55 11.41 6.74
N GLU A 15 -6.66 12.30 6.26
CA GLU A 15 -5.49 11.97 5.45
C GLU A 15 -4.45 11.10 6.19
N ARG A 16 -4.60 10.91 7.49
CA ARG A 16 -3.76 10.00 8.29
C ARG A 16 -4.37 8.60 8.44
N VAL A 17 -5.51 8.36 7.83
CA VAL A 17 -6.22 7.07 7.88
C VAL A 17 -6.29 6.50 6.49
N CYS A 18 -5.81 5.28 6.34
CA CYS A 18 -5.88 4.51 5.09
C CYS A 18 -6.78 3.29 5.30
N PHE A 19 -7.75 3.11 4.41
CA PHE A 19 -8.60 1.93 4.39
C PHE A 19 -8.05 0.90 3.42
N GLU A 20 -7.82 -0.30 3.94
CA GLU A 20 -7.44 -1.45 3.13
C GLU A 20 -8.70 -2.11 2.56
N VAL A 21 -8.72 -2.29 1.25
CA VAL A 21 -9.83 -2.90 0.52
C VAL A 21 -9.33 -4.17 -0.17
N SER A 22 -9.95 -5.30 0.20
CA SER A 22 -9.69 -6.58 -0.45
C SER A 22 -10.36 -6.63 -1.82
N PRO A 23 -9.69 -7.21 -2.86
CA PRO A 23 -10.28 -7.39 -4.17
C PRO A 23 -11.59 -8.19 -4.17
N ILE A 24 -11.75 -9.11 -3.25
CA ILE A 24 -12.97 -9.94 -3.11
C ILE A 24 -14.20 -9.05 -2.92
N VAL A 25 -14.08 -8.00 -2.11
CA VAL A 25 -15.17 -7.04 -1.87
C VAL A 25 -15.53 -6.27 -3.14
N LEU A 26 -14.56 -6.07 -4.04
CA LEU A 26 -14.79 -5.33 -5.29
C LEU A 26 -15.67 -6.10 -6.28
N ASP A 27 -15.65 -7.44 -6.24
CA ASP A 27 -16.43 -8.29 -7.14
C ASP A 27 -17.86 -8.58 -6.62
N GLU A 28 -18.06 -8.56 -5.29
CA GLU A 28 -19.30 -9.04 -4.67
C GLU A 28 -20.40 -7.97 -4.51
N THR A 29 -20.13 -6.70 -4.80
CA THR A 29 -20.97 -5.59 -4.29
C THR A 29 -21.77 -4.80 -5.32
N ASP A 30 -21.95 -5.30 -6.54
CA ASP A 30 -22.78 -4.63 -7.58
C ASP A 30 -22.49 -3.10 -7.74
N GLY A 31 -21.21 -2.71 -7.70
CA GLY A 31 -20.80 -1.32 -7.81
C GLY A 31 -20.79 -0.51 -6.51
N LYS A 32 -21.35 -1.01 -5.41
CA LYS A 32 -21.39 -0.31 -4.11
C LYS A 32 -19.99 -0.08 -3.54
N ALA A 33 -19.05 -0.98 -3.83
CA ALA A 33 -17.66 -0.80 -3.38
C ALA A 33 -17.03 0.44 -4.04
N ALA A 34 -17.26 0.66 -5.33
CA ALA A 34 -16.77 1.83 -6.04
C ALA A 34 -17.34 3.13 -5.46
N GLU A 35 -18.64 3.15 -5.15
CA GLU A 35 -19.29 4.30 -4.50
C GLU A 35 -18.70 4.56 -3.11
N THR A 36 -18.51 3.51 -2.30
CA THR A 36 -17.90 3.62 -0.96
C THR A 36 -16.47 4.14 -1.03
N ILE A 37 -15.65 3.63 -1.96
CA ILE A 37 -14.28 4.09 -2.17
C ILE A 37 -14.28 5.57 -2.55
N LYS A 38 -15.15 5.97 -3.47
CA LYS A 38 -15.31 7.37 -3.87
C LYS A 38 -15.69 8.26 -2.67
N GLU A 39 -16.68 7.86 -1.88
CA GLU A 39 -17.07 8.60 -0.67
C GLU A 39 -15.91 8.73 0.33
N LEU A 40 -15.12 7.68 0.54
CA LEU A 40 -13.97 7.71 1.45
C LEU A 40 -12.92 8.72 0.95
N THR A 41 -12.61 8.71 -0.34
CA THR A 41 -11.64 9.65 -0.92
C THR A 41 -12.14 11.10 -0.91
N GLU A 42 -13.42 11.33 -1.15
CA GLU A 42 -14.04 12.66 -1.04
C GLU A 42 -14.04 13.20 0.40
N LEU A 43 -14.06 12.32 1.40
CA LEU A 43 -13.91 12.67 2.81
C LEU A 43 -12.45 12.88 3.25
N GLY A 44 -11.49 12.70 2.33
CA GLY A 44 -10.05 12.89 2.57
C GLY A 44 -9.34 11.67 3.13
N PHE A 45 -9.99 10.52 3.22
CA PHE A 45 -9.33 9.26 3.61
C PHE A 45 -8.51 8.71 2.45
N HIS A 46 -7.44 8.01 2.78
CA HIS A 46 -6.70 7.20 1.81
C HIS A 46 -7.32 5.82 1.64
N VAL A 47 -7.19 5.27 0.45
CA VAL A 47 -7.63 3.92 0.12
C VAL A 47 -6.46 3.12 -0.46
N MET A 48 -6.29 1.91 0.01
CA MET A 48 -5.31 0.94 -0.44
C MET A 48 -6.01 -0.33 -0.96
N ILE A 49 -5.71 -0.72 -2.20
CA ILE A 49 -6.15 -2.00 -2.75
C ILE A 49 -5.03 -3.03 -2.56
N THR A 50 -5.38 -4.22 -2.06
CA THR A 50 -4.42 -5.28 -1.76
C THR A 50 -4.50 -6.43 -2.75
N GLY A 51 -3.49 -7.32 -2.75
CA GLY A 51 -3.49 -8.55 -3.53
C GLY A 51 -3.23 -8.38 -5.01
N MET A 52 -2.62 -7.27 -5.43
CA MET A 52 -2.22 -7.05 -6.81
C MET A 52 -1.20 -8.08 -7.29
N GLY A 53 -1.49 -8.72 -8.41
CA GLY A 53 -0.66 -9.80 -8.98
C GLY A 53 -1.04 -11.19 -8.48
N GLY A 54 -1.91 -11.30 -7.46
CA GLY A 54 -2.48 -12.53 -6.95
C GLY A 54 -4.00 -12.57 -7.16
N SER A 55 -4.73 -12.15 -6.15
CA SER A 55 -6.21 -12.21 -6.16
C SER A 55 -6.88 -11.01 -6.84
N CYS A 56 -6.17 -9.91 -7.05
CA CYS A 56 -6.73 -8.73 -7.73
C CYS A 56 -6.45 -8.76 -9.23
N PRO A 57 -7.48 -8.83 -10.09
CA PRO A 57 -7.31 -8.66 -11.52
C PRO A 57 -6.80 -7.25 -11.83
N ILE A 58 -5.74 -7.16 -12.64
CA ILE A 58 -5.05 -5.90 -12.93
C ILE A 58 -5.98 -4.83 -13.51
N LEU A 59 -6.94 -5.22 -14.34
CA LEU A 59 -7.87 -4.29 -14.99
C LEU A 59 -8.87 -3.67 -14.01
N LYS A 60 -9.11 -4.31 -12.88
CA LYS A 60 -9.97 -3.75 -11.81
C LYS A 60 -9.40 -2.49 -11.19
N LEU A 61 -8.09 -2.29 -11.22
CA LEU A 61 -7.48 -1.06 -10.72
C LEU A 61 -7.94 0.19 -11.48
N GLY A 62 -8.32 0.04 -12.75
CA GLY A 62 -8.86 1.16 -13.55
C GLY A 62 -10.27 1.61 -13.14
N GLU A 63 -11.00 0.77 -12.40
CA GLU A 63 -12.36 1.06 -11.94
C GLU A 63 -12.39 1.87 -10.64
N PHE A 64 -11.28 1.86 -9.89
CA PHE A 64 -11.21 2.44 -8.55
C PHE A 64 -10.06 3.43 -8.43
N ARG A 65 -10.31 4.55 -7.79
CA ARG A 65 -9.24 5.47 -7.40
C ARG A 65 -8.66 5.03 -6.06
N ALA A 66 -7.49 4.40 -6.11
CA ALA A 66 -6.72 4.05 -4.91
C ALA A 66 -5.50 4.97 -4.78
N ASP A 67 -5.14 5.33 -3.56
CA ASP A 67 -3.90 6.08 -3.27
C ASP A 67 -2.71 5.13 -3.19
N TYR A 68 -2.97 3.88 -2.79
CA TYR A 68 -1.96 2.83 -2.64
C TYR A 68 -2.43 1.52 -3.27
N VAL A 69 -1.48 0.78 -3.82
CA VAL A 69 -1.69 -0.57 -4.36
C VAL A 69 -0.66 -1.50 -3.73
N MET A 70 -1.13 -2.44 -2.91
CA MET A 70 -0.26 -3.42 -2.27
C MET A 70 -0.12 -4.64 -3.19
N LEU A 71 1.11 -4.90 -3.62
CA LEU A 71 1.43 -6.06 -4.44
C LEU A 71 1.45 -7.32 -3.57
N ASP A 72 0.98 -8.43 -4.16
CA ASP A 72 1.04 -9.73 -3.51
C ASP A 72 2.49 -10.10 -3.15
N PRO A 73 2.74 -10.83 -2.04
CA PRO A 73 4.07 -11.27 -1.63
C PRO A 73 4.90 -11.94 -2.72
N TYR A 74 4.26 -12.59 -3.69
CA TYR A 74 4.95 -13.16 -4.84
C TYR A 74 5.71 -12.13 -5.68
N ALA A 75 5.32 -10.87 -5.66
CA ALA A 75 6.06 -9.81 -6.34
C ALA A 75 7.46 -9.58 -5.75
N ALA A 76 7.65 -9.84 -4.46
CA ALA A 76 8.96 -9.75 -3.80
C ALA A 76 9.86 -10.97 -4.04
N VAL A 77 9.26 -12.13 -4.31
CA VAL A 77 9.95 -13.36 -4.70
C VAL A 77 10.48 -13.26 -6.13
N ILE A 78 10.00 -12.31 -6.90
CA ILE A 78 10.54 -11.99 -8.22
C ILE A 78 12.00 -11.56 -8.02
N SER A 79 12.89 -12.52 -8.23
CA SER A 79 14.32 -12.39 -8.01
C SER A 79 14.91 -11.30 -8.91
N ALA A 80 15.78 -10.47 -8.34
CA ALA A 80 16.56 -9.51 -9.10
C ALA A 80 17.41 -10.18 -10.21
N ASP A 81 17.61 -11.48 -10.12
CA ASP A 81 18.40 -12.28 -11.05
C ASP A 81 17.60 -12.77 -12.26
N ASP A 82 16.26 -12.63 -12.26
CA ASP A 82 15.42 -12.99 -13.41
C ASP A 82 14.95 -11.73 -14.17
N GLU A 83 15.54 -11.48 -15.32
CA GLU A 83 15.25 -10.34 -16.17
C GLU A 83 13.76 -10.24 -16.58
N ARG A 84 13.10 -11.37 -16.83
CA ARG A 84 11.69 -11.38 -17.21
C ARG A 84 10.80 -10.98 -16.06
N SER A 85 11.06 -11.53 -14.88
CA SER A 85 10.36 -11.19 -13.65
C SER A 85 10.56 -9.71 -13.30
N LEU A 86 11.77 -9.21 -13.45
CA LEU A 86 12.08 -7.79 -13.22
C LEU A 86 11.33 -6.89 -14.21
N THR A 87 11.20 -7.32 -15.47
CA THR A 87 10.42 -6.60 -16.49
C THR A 87 8.93 -6.55 -16.11
N CYS A 88 8.36 -7.66 -15.62
CA CYS A 88 6.98 -7.70 -15.14
C CYS A 88 6.79 -6.73 -13.96
N LEU A 89 7.68 -6.75 -12.97
CA LEU A 89 7.60 -5.84 -11.83
C LEU A 89 7.65 -4.38 -12.28
N LYS A 90 8.60 -4.00 -13.14
CA LYS A 90 8.69 -2.64 -13.70
C LYS A 90 7.40 -2.22 -14.40
N THR A 91 6.79 -3.14 -15.15
CA THR A 91 5.51 -2.85 -15.85
C THR A 91 4.38 -2.57 -14.87
N VAL A 92 4.30 -3.33 -13.77
CA VAL A 92 3.31 -3.10 -12.72
C VAL A 92 3.56 -1.78 -11.98
N LEU A 93 4.83 -1.46 -11.67
CA LEU A 93 5.18 -0.19 -11.05
C LEU A 93 4.81 1.00 -11.94
N ASN A 94 5.10 0.93 -13.23
CA ASN A 94 4.70 1.94 -14.21
C ASN A 94 3.18 2.08 -14.30
N LEU A 95 2.43 0.99 -14.25
CA LEU A 95 0.97 1.04 -14.21
C LEU A 95 0.47 1.78 -12.96
N CYS A 96 1.07 1.51 -11.80
CA CYS A 96 0.71 2.24 -10.58
C CYS A 96 0.97 3.74 -10.72
N ASP A 97 2.10 4.12 -11.32
CA ASP A 97 2.44 5.52 -11.57
C ASP A 97 1.43 6.21 -12.51
N GLU A 98 1.08 5.58 -13.63
CA GLU A 98 0.07 6.06 -14.56
C GLU A 98 -1.32 6.23 -13.90
N LEU A 99 -1.66 5.36 -12.97
CA LEU A 99 -2.89 5.44 -12.16
C LEU A 99 -2.77 6.40 -10.98
N ARG A 100 -1.58 6.99 -10.76
CA ARG A 100 -1.26 7.85 -9.60
C ARG A 100 -1.49 7.16 -8.26
N ALA A 101 -1.20 5.87 -8.21
CA ALA A 101 -1.26 5.05 -7.02
C ALA A 101 0.14 4.67 -6.57
N ASN A 102 0.43 4.75 -5.28
CA ASN A 102 1.73 4.39 -4.72
C ASN A 102 1.82 2.86 -4.54
N PRO A 103 2.76 2.17 -5.20
CA PRO A 103 2.93 0.74 -4.99
C PRO A 103 3.55 0.44 -3.63
N ILE A 104 3.05 -0.60 -2.96
CA ILE A 104 3.61 -1.15 -1.73
C ILE A 104 4.03 -2.59 -1.99
N ILE A 105 5.30 -2.90 -1.81
CA ILE A 105 5.84 -4.25 -1.98
C ILE A 105 5.85 -4.96 -0.63
N CYS A 106 5.28 -6.17 -0.59
CA CYS A 106 5.18 -6.96 0.65
C CYS A 106 6.37 -7.91 0.83
N ASP A 107 6.57 -8.31 2.10
CA ASP A 107 7.48 -9.40 2.51
C ASP A 107 8.96 -9.22 2.16
N ILE A 108 9.44 -7.99 2.12
CA ILE A 108 10.86 -7.72 1.94
C ILE A 108 11.63 -8.23 3.16
N SER A 109 12.44 -9.26 2.93
CA SER A 109 13.13 -10.01 3.98
C SER A 109 14.65 -9.87 3.96
N ASP A 110 15.23 -9.48 2.85
CA ASP A 110 16.67 -9.34 2.70
C ASP A 110 17.10 -8.02 2.02
N LYS A 111 18.39 -7.71 2.19
CA LYS A 111 18.95 -6.45 1.71
C LYS A 111 19.10 -6.40 0.18
N SER A 112 19.16 -7.53 -0.51
CA SER A 112 19.25 -7.56 -1.98
C SER A 112 17.93 -7.13 -2.60
N GLN A 113 16.81 -7.65 -2.07
CA GLN A 113 15.46 -7.22 -2.44
C GLN A 113 15.28 -5.71 -2.23
N LEU A 114 15.69 -5.20 -1.04
CA LEU A 114 15.60 -3.78 -0.75
C LEU A 114 16.45 -2.92 -1.70
N LYS A 115 17.63 -3.40 -2.08
CA LYS A 115 18.47 -2.72 -3.07
C LYS A 115 17.78 -2.62 -4.42
N THR A 116 17.20 -3.72 -4.89
CA THR A 116 16.43 -3.74 -6.14
C THR A 116 15.24 -2.78 -6.11
N LEU A 117 14.49 -2.72 -4.99
CA LEU A 117 13.39 -1.77 -4.86
C LEU A 117 13.85 -0.31 -4.91
N LYS A 118 14.99 0.01 -4.31
CA LYS A 118 15.59 1.35 -4.39
C LYS A 118 16.02 1.70 -5.81
N GLU A 119 16.59 0.76 -6.56
CA GLU A 119 16.94 0.94 -7.96
C GLU A 119 15.70 1.14 -8.87
N LEU A 120 14.55 0.61 -8.44
CA LEU A 120 13.25 0.78 -9.09
C LEU A 120 12.46 1.99 -8.56
N GLU A 121 13.07 2.82 -7.71
CA GLU A 121 12.44 4.00 -7.08
C GLU A 121 11.16 3.69 -6.29
N CYS A 122 10.97 2.43 -5.85
CA CYS A 122 9.85 2.04 -5.03
C CYS A 122 10.08 2.44 -3.57
N SER A 123 9.27 3.38 -3.08
CA SER A 123 9.45 4.00 -1.75
C SER A 123 8.75 3.25 -0.62
N TYR A 124 7.74 2.43 -0.93
CA TYR A 124 6.93 1.79 0.10
C TYR A 124 7.11 0.28 0.09
N TYR A 125 7.41 -0.28 1.25
CA TYR A 125 7.52 -1.73 1.42
C TYR A 125 7.15 -2.16 2.84
N THR A 126 6.76 -3.42 2.99
CA THR A 126 6.56 -4.10 4.27
C THR A 126 7.45 -5.34 4.34
N GLY A 127 7.68 -5.86 5.53
CA GLY A 127 8.44 -7.09 5.74
C GLY A 127 9.42 -6.99 6.89
N LYS A 128 10.29 -7.99 7.02
CA LYS A 128 11.23 -8.10 8.14
C LYS A 128 12.15 -6.90 8.29
N LEU A 129 12.50 -6.24 7.18
CA LEU A 129 13.40 -5.09 7.20
C LEU A 129 12.71 -3.78 7.60
N SER A 130 11.37 -3.70 7.51
CA SER A 130 10.61 -2.54 7.99
C SER A 130 10.33 -2.60 9.49
N GLY A 131 10.60 -3.73 10.14
CA GLY A 131 10.39 -3.98 11.55
C GLY A 131 9.34 -5.05 11.82
N THR A 132 9.14 -5.35 13.09
CA THR A 132 8.15 -6.32 13.55
C THR A 132 6.89 -5.65 14.06
N PHE A 133 5.77 -6.35 14.03
CA PHE A 133 4.55 -5.88 14.69
C PHE A 133 4.83 -5.64 16.18
N MET A 134 4.43 -4.49 16.67
CA MET A 134 4.62 -4.12 18.07
C MET A 134 3.35 -3.50 18.65
N ALA A 135 3.19 -3.56 19.97
CA ALA A 135 2.07 -2.90 20.63
C ALA A 135 2.22 -1.37 20.54
N GLU A 136 1.10 -0.66 20.43
CA GLU A 136 1.03 0.80 20.28
C GLU A 136 1.95 1.58 21.23
N LYS A 137 2.04 1.14 22.48
CA LYS A 137 2.90 1.78 23.49
C LYS A 137 4.38 1.86 23.10
N TYR A 138 4.85 0.98 22.23
CA TYR A 138 6.24 0.95 21.77
C TYR A 138 6.46 1.72 20.46
N VAL A 139 5.41 2.02 19.71
CA VAL A 139 5.50 2.78 18.45
C VAL A 139 6.03 4.19 18.70
N ARG A 140 5.58 4.84 19.78
CA ARG A 140 6.00 6.21 20.13
C ARG A 140 7.47 6.29 20.50
N SER A 141 8.00 5.28 21.20
CA SER A 141 9.43 5.26 21.59
C SER A 141 10.34 5.09 20.37
N ARG A 142 9.96 4.25 19.42
CA ARG A 142 10.74 4.04 18.20
C ARG A 142 10.85 5.30 17.34
N ASN A 143 9.76 6.01 17.13
CA ASN A 143 9.75 7.25 16.35
C ASN A 143 10.64 8.34 16.99
N ALA A 144 10.70 8.39 18.32
CA ALA A 144 11.57 9.33 19.04
C ALA A 144 13.07 8.99 18.94
N ASP A 145 13.41 7.72 18.72
CA ASP A 145 14.80 7.28 18.54
C ASP A 145 15.27 7.47 17.10
N ASP A 146 14.39 7.27 16.09
CA ASP A 146 14.69 7.50 14.68
C ASP A 146 14.95 8.99 14.39
N GLU A 147 14.20 9.92 15.01
CA GLU A 147 14.44 11.38 14.89
C GLU A 147 15.79 11.85 15.49
N LYS A 148 16.38 11.07 16.40
CA LYS A 148 17.69 11.37 16.99
C LYS A 148 18.87 10.81 16.19
N SER A 149 18.62 9.84 15.30
CA SER A 149 19.67 9.23 14.47
C SER A 149 19.96 10.02 13.19
N ASP A 150 19.06 10.91 12.78
CA ASP A 150 19.19 11.77 11.59
C ASP A 150 19.68 13.18 11.89
N SER A 151 20.10 13.45 13.13
CA SER A 151 20.68 14.72 13.59
C SER A 151 22.16 14.53 14.00
#